data_294b9276696ce288172644cd42c2230e
#
_entry.id   294b9276696ce288172644cd42c2230e
#
_cell.length_a   1.000
_cell.length_b   1.000
_cell.length_c   1.000
_cell.angle_alpha   90.00
_cell.angle_beta   90.00
_cell.angle_gamma   90.00
#
_symmetry.space_group_name_H-M   'P 1'
#
loop_
_entity.id
_entity.type
_entity.pdbx_description
1 polymer ?
#
loop_
_entity_poly.entity_id
_entity_poly.type
_entity_poly.pdbx_seq_one_letter_code
_entity_poly.pdbx_strand_id
1 'polypeptide(L)'
;MTNKRQEFYKTEDIIAEFKQYLKDSDKFDIVTVVGEGEPTLAANLGELVVALKALTDKPVAVITNGALLSDPQVREELCHADMVLPSLDAYNQEISKKIDRPYGTIKFEEEFEGLKKFTHMYEGELWLEIMLVDGINDDEQSILKFQELLKELKYDRLYLNTPVRPPAEADVNVVSEERMRYAVETLGGISIEMMSSGAFFSE
;
A
#
# COMPACT_ATOMS: atom_id res chain seq x y z
N MET A 1 -2.29 -9.74 -17.94
CA MET A 1 -1.57 -9.34 -16.72
C MET A 1 -0.29 -10.16 -16.61
N THR A 2 0.79 -9.61 -16.06
CA THR A 2 2.07 -10.30 -15.82
C THR A 2 2.41 -10.27 -14.35
N ASN A 3 3.13 -11.28 -13.84
CA ASN A 3 3.75 -11.31 -12.53
C ASN A 3 5.29 -11.27 -12.64
N LYS A 4 5.81 -11.03 -13.84
CA LYS A 4 7.24 -10.96 -14.08
C LYS A 4 7.70 -9.51 -14.04
N ARG A 5 8.74 -9.25 -13.28
CA ARG A 5 9.42 -7.98 -13.25
C ARG A 5 10.07 -7.70 -14.61
N GLN A 6 9.88 -6.48 -15.10
CA GLN A 6 10.47 -6.01 -16.35
C GLN A 6 10.52 -4.49 -16.36
N GLU A 7 11.29 -3.91 -17.25
CA GLU A 7 11.25 -2.48 -17.54
C GLU A 7 10.01 -2.19 -18.41
N PHE A 8 9.03 -1.48 -17.88
CA PHE A 8 7.83 -1.05 -18.62
C PHE A 8 8.06 0.28 -19.34
N TYR A 9 8.72 1.20 -18.65
CA TYR A 9 9.13 2.52 -19.13
C TYR A 9 10.58 2.74 -18.73
N LYS A 10 11.35 3.39 -19.58
CA LYS A 10 12.73 3.74 -19.27
C LYS A 10 12.77 4.82 -18.18
N THR A 11 13.70 4.69 -17.26
CA THR A 11 13.89 5.68 -16.20
C THR A 11 14.13 7.07 -16.79
N GLU A 12 14.90 7.17 -17.87
CA GLU A 12 15.24 8.46 -18.50
C GLU A 12 14.01 9.18 -19.05
N ASP A 13 13.04 8.44 -19.59
CA ASP A 13 11.81 9.01 -20.16
C ASP A 13 10.95 9.61 -19.04
N ILE A 14 10.74 8.86 -17.95
CA ILE A 14 9.98 9.35 -16.76
C ILE A 14 10.69 10.57 -16.17
N ILE A 15 12.00 10.52 -16.02
CA ILE A 15 12.80 11.63 -15.47
C ILE A 15 12.76 12.86 -16.39
N ALA A 16 12.71 12.69 -17.71
CA ALA A 16 12.56 13.81 -18.63
C ALA A 16 11.20 14.50 -18.47
N GLU A 17 10.12 13.74 -18.33
CA GLU A 17 8.78 14.27 -18.07
C GLU A 17 8.71 14.98 -16.71
N PHE A 18 9.25 14.37 -15.66
CA PHE A 18 9.29 15.00 -14.32
C PHE A 18 10.10 16.31 -14.32
N LYS A 19 11.24 16.35 -14.99
CA LYS A 19 12.02 17.60 -15.19
C LYS A 19 11.23 18.68 -15.92
N GLN A 20 10.39 18.29 -16.88
CA GLN A 20 9.53 19.25 -17.57
C GLN A 20 8.44 19.77 -16.61
N TYR A 21 7.79 18.88 -15.84
CA TYR A 21 6.82 19.27 -14.82
C TYR A 21 7.41 20.27 -13.81
N LEU A 22 8.63 20.02 -13.33
CA LEU A 22 9.32 20.90 -12.37
C LEU A 22 9.60 22.32 -12.88
N LYS A 23 9.64 22.54 -14.22
CA LYS A 23 9.77 23.88 -14.79
C LYS A 23 8.47 24.68 -14.68
N ASP A 24 7.33 24.00 -14.72
CA ASP A 24 6.01 24.61 -14.78
C ASP A 24 5.37 24.69 -13.39
N SER A 25 5.77 23.83 -12.46
CA SER A 25 5.24 23.79 -11.10
C SER A 25 6.21 23.17 -10.11
N ASP A 26 6.39 23.84 -8.97
CA ASP A 26 7.08 23.33 -7.78
C ASP A 26 6.09 23.11 -6.59
N LYS A 27 4.80 23.25 -6.86
CA LYS A 27 3.74 23.24 -5.83
C LYS A 27 3.18 21.85 -5.64
N PHE A 28 3.97 20.97 -5.05
CA PHE A 28 3.53 19.66 -4.59
C PHE A 28 4.22 19.33 -3.26
N ASP A 29 3.62 18.47 -2.47
CA ASP A 29 4.13 18.09 -1.15
C ASP A 29 4.92 16.79 -1.20
N ILE A 30 4.61 15.90 -2.16
CA ILE A 30 5.16 14.57 -2.27
C ILE A 30 5.18 14.11 -3.73
N VAL A 31 6.19 13.31 -4.09
CA VAL A 31 6.21 12.56 -5.37
C VAL A 31 5.77 11.14 -5.08
N THR A 32 4.69 10.70 -5.69
CA THR A 32 4.17 9.35 -5.48
C THR A 32 4.41 8.47 -6.70
N VAL A 33 5.14 7.39 -6.50
CA VAL A 33 5.30 6.32 -7.49
C VAL A 33 4.14 5.35 -7.32
N VAL A 34 3.19 5.45 -8.23
CA VAL A 34 2.00 4.59 -8.34
C VAL A 34 1.75 4.36 -9.83
N GLY A 35 1.27 3.20 -10.22
CA GLY A 35 1.00 2.88 -11.61
C GLY A 35 -0.46 2.47 -11.84
N GLU A 36 -0.83 2.23 -13.10
CA GLU A 36 -2.07 1.52 -13.46
C GLU A 36 -2.04 0.05 -13.02
N GLY A 37 -0.88 -0.42 -12.55
CA GLY A 37 -0.61 -1.74 -12.00
C GLY A 37 0.27 -1.64 -10.77
N GLU A 38 1.03 -2.69 -10.47
CA GLU A 38 1.89 -2.78 -9.29
C GLU A 38 3.30 -2.20 -9.58
N PRO A 39 3.74 -1.13 -8.89
CA PRO A 39 5.05 -0.51 -9.12
C PRO A 39 6.25 -1.46 -8.94
N THR A 40 6.16 -2.41 -8.01
CA THR A 40 7.26 -3.36 -7.75
C THR A 40 7.49 -4.36 -8.88
N LEU A 41 6.59 -4.42 -9.87
CA LEU A 41 6.84 -5.14 -11.13
C LEU A 41 7.86 -4.44 -12.02
N ALA A 42 8.09 -3.13 -11.85
CA ALA A 42 9.11 -2.41 -12.60
C ALA A 42 10.50 -2.83 -12.13
N ALA A 43 11.30 -3.41 -13.03
CA ALA A 43 12.65 -3.90 -12.70
C ALA A 43 13.63 -2.74 -12.43
N ASN A 44 13.30 -1.53 -12.86
CA ASN A 44 14.05 -0.30 -12.65
C ASN A 44 13.47 0.61 -11.54
N LEU A 45 12.62 0.07 -10.65
CA LEU A 45 11.97 0.86 -9.58
C LEU A 45 13.00 1.56 -8.69
N GLY A 46 14.00 0.84 -8.20
CA GLY A 46 15.03 1.42 -7.32
C GLY A 46 15.81 2.54 -7.99
N GLU A 47 16.20 2.36 -9.27
CA GLU A 47 16.86 3.39 -10.07
C GLU A 47 15.96 4.62 -10.24
N LEU A 48 14.68 4.43 -10.55
CA LEU A 48 13.71 5.51 -10.70
C LEU A 48 13.57 6.32 -9.40
N VAL A 49 13.41 5.65 -8.25
CA VAL A 49 13.27 6.32 -6.95
C VAL A 49 14.51 7.17 -6.64
N VAL A 50 15.71 6.62 -6.84
CA VAL A 50 16.97 7.36 -6.63
C VAL A 50 17.06 8.58 -7.56
N ALA A 51 16.69 8.41 -8.83
CA ALA A 51 16.72 9.50 -9.80
C ALA A 51 15.71 10.61 -9.49
N LEU A 52 14.51 10.27 -9.02
CA LEU A 52 13.50 11.24 -8.56
C LEU A 52 14.00 12.04 -7.35
N LYS A 53 14.54 11.37 -6.34
CA LYS A 53 15.11 12.01 -5.15
C LYS A 53 16.26 12.97 -5.46
N ALA A 54 17.01 12.74 -6.52
CA ALA A 54 18.07 13.66 -6.96
C ALA A 54 17.53 14.95 -7.59
N LEU A 55 16.24 15.05 -7.90
CA LEU A 55 15.64 16.19 -8.59
C LEU A 55 14.79 17.11 -7.69
N THR A 56 14.45 16.68 -6.49
CA THR A 56 13.57 17.42 -5.59
C THR A 56 13.92 17.16 -4.13
N ASP A 57 13.65 18.16 -3.28
CA ASP A 57 13.74 18.04 -1.81
C ASP A 57 12.45 17.46 -1.21
N LYS A 58 11.43 17.20 -2.04
CA LYS A 58 10.17 16.62 -1.57
C LYS A 58 10.32 15.10 -1.40
N PRO A 59 9.64 14.53 -0.41
CA PRO A 59 9.69 13.08 -0.19
C PRO A 59 9.17 12.32 -1.41
N VAL A 60 9.78 11.17 -1.67
CA VAL A 60 9.34 10.21 -2.69
C VAL A 60 8.69 9.02 -2.00
N ALA A 61 7.43 8.78 -2.31
CA ALA A 61 6.65 7.67 -1.78
C ALA A 61 6.41 6.60 -2.84
N VAL A 62 6.34 5.34 -2.42
CA VAL A 62 5.91 4.22 -3.25
C VAL A 62 4.68 3.57 -2.62
N ILE A 63 3.59 3.46 -3.39
CA ILE A 63 2.38 2.73 -2.99
C ILE A 63 2.43 1.35 -3.66
N THR A 64 2.32 0.29 -2.89
CA THR A 64 2.44 -1.09 -3.39
C THR A 64 1.39 -2.01 -2.77
N ASN A 65 0.90 -2.97 -3.53
CA ASN A 65 0.04 -4.02 -2.99
C ASN A 65 0.79 -5.07 -2.15
N GLY A 66 2.10 -4.95 -2.01
CA GLY A 66 2.93 -5.84 -1.19
C GLY A 66 3.21 -7.23 -1.77
N ALA A 67 2.58 -7.63 -2.87
CA ALA A 67 2.63 -8.99 -3.40
C ALA A 67 4.04 -9.50 -3.74
N LEU A 68 4.99 -8.62 -4.02
CA LEU A 68 6.37 -8.97 -4.35
C LEU A 68 7.37 -8.75 -3.20
N LEU A 69 6.91 -8.42 -2.00
CA LEU A 69 7.79 -8.22 -0.84
C LEU A 69 8.51 -9.49 -0.37
N SER A 70 8.10 -10.67 -0.84
CA SER A 70 8.87 -11.91 -0.65
C SER A 70 10.24 -11.87 -1.35
N ASP A 71 10.38 -11.08 -2.45
CA ASP A 71 11.63 -10.89 -3.18
C ASP A 71 12.57 -9.94 -2.42
N PRO A 72 13.80 -10.37 -2.03
CA PRO A 72 14.77 -9.51 -1.38
C PRO A 72 15.15 -8.27 -2.19
N GLN A 73 15.25 -8.39 -3.51
CA GLN A 73 15.62 -7.28 -4.38
C GLN A 73 14.55 -6.19 -4.35
N VAL A 74 13.28 -6.56 -4.35
CA VAL A 74 12.16 -5.60 -4.24
C VAL A 74 12.25 -4.83 -2.92
N ARG A 75 12.52 -5.52 -1.81
CA ARG A 75 12.68 -4.85 -0.52
C ARG A 75 13.86 -3.88 -0.49
N GLU A 76 14.99 -4.25 -1.09
CA GLU A 76 16.17 -3.39 -1.20
C GLU A 76 15.85 -2.14 -2.05
N GLU A 77 15.16 -2.30 -3.18
CA GLU A 77 14.77 -1.19 -4.05
C GLU A 77 13.80 -0.22 -3.34
N LEU A 78 12.84 -0.74 -2.58
CA LEU A 78 11.91 0.07 -1.80
C LEU A 78 12.60 0.85 -0.67
N CYS A 79 13.72 0.35 -0.13
CA CYS A 79 14.50 1.08 0.88
C CYS A 79 15.10 2.40 0.37
N HIS A 80 15.08 2.68 -0.91
CA HIS A 80 15.48 3.98 -1.46
C HIS A 80 14.39 5.06 -1.31
N ALA A 81 13.12 4.67 -1.13
CA ALA A 81 12.02 5.63 -0.96
C ALA A 81 12.04 6.27 0.43
N ASP A 82 11.52 7.49 0.55
CA ASP A 82 11.34 8.19 1.83
C ASP A 82 10.12 7.65 2.58
N MET A 83 9.11 7.21 1.82
CA MET A 83 7.88 6.62 2.36
C MET A 83 7.48 5.40 1.52
N VAL A 84 6.95 4.38 2.17
CA VAL A 84 6.34 3.24 1.50
C VAL A 84 4.98 2.95 2.13
N LEU A 85 3.98 2.75 1.26
CA LEU A 85 2.61 2.44 1.65
C LEU A 85 2.26 1.03 1.12
N PRO A 86 2.57 -0.04 1.86
CA PRO A 86 2.17 -1.39 1.49
C PRO A 86 0.75 -1.69 1.98
N SER A 87 0.01 -2.47 1.20
CA SER A 87 -1.30 -2.99 1.61
C SER A 87 -1.19 -4.35 2.32
N LEU A 88 -2.10 -4.59 3.27
CA LEU A 88 -2.33 -5.87 3.95
C LEU A 88 -3.85 -6.13 4.01
N ASP A 89 -4.45 -6.51 2.89
CA ASP A 89 -5.91 -6.60 2.76
C ASP A 89 -6.47 -7.98 3.17
N ALA A 90 -5.59 -8.91 3.49
CA ALA A 90 -5.93 -10.26 3.90
C ALA A 90 -5.17 -10.70 5.17
N TYR A 91 -5.71 -11.68 5.87
CA TYR A 91 -5.08 -12.30 7.04
C TYR A 91 -4.83 -13.82 6.85
N ASN A 92 -5.17 -14.36 5.69
CA ASN A 92 -4.88 -15.72 5.28
C ASN A 92 -5.08 -15.88 3.76
N GLN A 93 -4.69 -17.04 3.24
CA GLN A 93 -4.78 -17.36 1.80
C GLN A 93 -6.21 -17.34 1.24
N GLU A 94 -7.22 -17.66 2.04
CA GLU A 94 -8.62 -17.67 1.57
C GLU A 94 -9.10 -16.24 1.31
N ILE A 95 -8.84 -15.32 2.25
CA ILE A 95 -9.21 -13.91 2.12
C ILE A 95 -8.39 -13.22 1.03
N SER A 96 -7.07 -13.49 0.95
CA SER A 96 -6.23 -12.96 -0.12
C SER A 96 -6.78 -13.34 -1.52
N LYS A 97 -7.23 -14.58 -1.70
CA LYS A 97 -7.87 -14.98 -2.96
C LYS A 97 -9.19 -14.27 -3.26
N LYS A 98 -9.92 -13.84 -2.24
CA LYS A 98 -11.19 -13.12 -2.41
C LYS A 98 -10.98 -11.64 -2.74
N ILE A 99 -10.05 -10.98 -2.05
CA ILE A 99 -9.80 -9.53 -2.16
C ILE A 99 -8.74 -9.25 -3.22
N ASP A 100 -7.51 -9.73 -3.02
CA ASP A 100 -6.34 -9.35 -3.82
C ASP A 100 -6.27 -10.12 -5.14
N ARG A 101 -6.85 -11.33 -5.17
CA ARG A 101 -6.83 -12.24 -6.33
C ARG A 101 -5.42 -12.40 -6.89
N PRO A 102 -4.45 -12.74 -6.05
CA PRO A 102 -3.06 -12.78 -6.44
C PRO A 102 -2.83 -13.76 -7.60
N TYR A 103 -1.79 -13.51 -8.37
CA TYR A 103 -1.38 -14.47 -9.39
C TYR A 103 -1.13 -15.84 -8.74
N GLY A 104 -1.64 -16.92 -9.33
CA GLY A 104 -1.86 -18.24 -8.71
C GLY A 104 -0.65 -18.94 -8.05
N THR A 105 0.57 -18.40 -8.20
CA THR A 105 1.78 -18.91 -7.51
C THR A 105 2.12 -18.16 -6.23
N ILE A 106 1.49 -17.01 -5.99
CA ILE A 106 1.72 -16.17 -4.82
C ILE A 106 0.93 -16.73 -3.65
N LYS A 107 1.61 -16.92 -2.51
CA LYS A 107 1.01 -17.43 -1.28
C LYS A 107 1.02 -16.36 -0.20
N PHE A 108 -0.09 -16.22 0.50
CA PHE A 108 -0.26 -15.26 1.57
C PHE A 108 0.87 -15.33 2.60
N GLU A 109 1.26 -16.51 3.02
CA GLU A 109 2.33 -16.70 4.02
C GLU A 109 3.68 -16.16 3.53
N GLU A 110 3.97 -16.30 2.23
CA GLU A 110 5.21 -15.77 1.63
C GLU A 110 5.16 -14.24 1.50
N GLU A 111 3.99 -13.68 1.15
CA GLU A 111 3.75 -12.24 1.11
C GLU A 111 3.88 -11.62 2.50
N PHE A 112 3.21 -12.19 3.50
CA PHE A 112 3.24 -11.70 4.87
C PHE A 112 4.65 -11.76 5.49
N GLU A 113 5.37 -12.86 5.31
CA GLU A 113 6.77 -12.96 5.74
C GLU A 113 7.68 -11.95 5.01
N GLY A 114 7.39 -11.67 3.75
CA GLY A 114 8.08 -10.62 2.98
C GLY A 114 7.80 -9.23 3.55
N LEU A 115 6.53 -8.91 3.80
CA LEU A 115 6.09 -7.66 4.45
C LEU A 115 6.75 -7.51 5.83
N LYS A 116 6.69 -8.53 6.66
CA LYS A 116 7.32 -8.53 7.99
C LYS A 116 8.81 -8.22 7.90
N LYS A 117 9.56 -8.90 7.03
CA LYS A 117 10.99 -8.61 6.82
C LYS A 117 11.20 -7.17 6.37
N PHE A 118 10.37 -6.67 5.46
CA PHE A 118 10.46 -5.31 4.96
C PHE A 118 10.23 -4.29 6.08
N THR A 119 9.17 -4.44 6.87
CA THR A 119 8.86 -3.50 7.95
C THR A 119 9.95 -3.44 9.02
N HIS A 120 10.73 -4.50 9.20
CA HIS A 120 11.84 -4.53 10.16
C HIS A 120 13.17 -4.00 9.63
N MET A 121 13.35 -3.94 8.31
CA MET A 121 14.58 -3.44 7.69
C MET A 121 14.44 -2.00 7.16
N TYR A 122 13.22 -1.53 6.92
CA TYR A 122 12.96 -0.21 6.38
C TYR A 122 13.14 0.87 7.45
N GLU A 123 13.86 1.94 7.10
CA GLU A 123 14.19 3.05 7.99
C GLU A 123 13.43 4.36 7.66
N GLY A 124 12.69 4.39 6.54
CA GLY A 124 11.82 5.51 6.16
C GLY A 124 10.45 5.46 6.82
N GLU A 125 9.53 6.34 6.46
CA GLU A 125 8.15 6.31 6.94
C GLU A 125 7.35 5.16 6.29
N LEU A 126 6.80 4.27 7.10
CA LEU A 126 5.98 3.15 6.66
C LEU A 126 4.53 3.34 7.09
N TRP A 127 3.65 3.52 6.09
CA TRP A 127 2.21 3.66 6.30
C TRP A 127 1.50 2.42 5.78
N LEU A 128 1.11 1.56 6.69
CA LEU A 128 0.38 0.33 6.35
C LEU A 128 -1.07 0.65 6.01
N GLU A 129 -1.60 0.04 4.95
CA GLU A 129 -2.99 0.19 4.55
C GLU A 129 -3.71 -1.17 4.66
N ILE A 130 -4.95 -1.14 5.19
CA ILE A 130 -5.87 -2.28 5.19
C ILE A 130 -7.17 -1.83 4.54
N MET A 131 -7.58 -2.47 3.46
CA MET A 131 -8.90 -2.27 2.86
C MET A 131 -9.90 -3.27 3.44
N LEU A 132 -10.90 -2.76 4.13
CA LEU A 132 -12.00 -3.55 4.66
C LEU A 132 -13.16 -3.59 3.66
N VAL A 133 -13.66 -4.79 3.40
CA VAL A 133 -14.75 -5.07 2.44
C VAL A 133 -15.89 -5.74 3.17
N ASP A 134 -17.10 -5.17 3.04
CA ASP A 134 -18.30 -5.65 3.71
C ASP A 134 -18.56 -7.14 3.43
N GLY A 135 -18.75 -7.90 4.50
CA GLY A 135 -19.01 -9.34 4.46
C GLY A 135 -17.83 -10.23 4.05
N ILE A 136 -16.61 -9.68 3.89
CA ILE A 136 -15.42 -10.46 3.50
C ILE A 136 -14.37 -10.49 4.61
N ASN A 137 -13.94 -9.34 5.11
CA ASN A 137 -12.87 -9.22 6.11
C ASN A 137 -13.17 -8.18 7.21
N ASP A 138 -14.43 -7.77 7.37
CA ASP A 138 -14.87 -6.69 8.27
C ASP A 138 -15.53 -7.18 9.56
N ASP A 139 -15.75 -8.49 9.72
CA ASP A 139 -16.31 -9.04 10.96
C ASP A 139 -15.32 -9.01 12.13
N GLU A 140 -15.83 -9.13 13.37
CA GLU A 140 -15.03 -9.06 14.59
C GLU A 140 -13.86 -10.07 14.60
N GLN A 141 -14.09 -11.28 14.09
CA GLN A 141 -13.05 -12.30 14.05
C GLN A 141 -11.95 -11.95 13.03
N SER A 142 -12.32 -11.38 11.91
CA SER A 142 -11.38 -10.87 10.89
C SER A 142 -10.53 -9.74 11.45
N ILE A 143 -11.14 -8.78 12.15
CA ILE A 143 -10.43 -7.66 12.78
C ILE A 143 -9.44 -8.17 13.84
N LEU A 144 -9.83 -9.13 14.67
CA LEU A 144 -8.91 -9.73 15.66
C LEU A 144 -7.73 -10.47 14.99
N LYS A 145 -7.93 -11.10 13.82
CA LYS A 145 -6.83 -11.73 13.06
C LYS A 145 -5.88 -10.69 12.50
N PHE A 146 -6.37 -9.57 11.97
CA PHE A 146 -5.51 -8.44 11.60
C PHE A 146 -4.72 -7.93 12.80
N GLN A 147 -5.36 -7.77 13.95
CA GLN A 147 -4.67 -7.33 15.16
C GLN A 147 -3.49 -8.25 15.54
N GLU A 148 -3.64 -9.57 15.38
CA GLU A 148 -2.54 -10.50 15.65
C GLU A 148 -1.39 -10.33 14.64
N LEU A 149 -1.68 -10.17 13.34
CA LEU A 149 -0.66 -9.94 12.33
C LEU A 149 0.07 -8.61 12.55
N LEU A 150 -0.66 -7.55 12.89
CA LEU A 150 -0.10 -6.22 13.13
C LEU A 150 0.92 -6.20 14.27
N LYS A 151 0.81 -7.08 15.26
CA LYS A 151 1.80 -7.20 16.35
C LYS A 151 3.19 -7.63 15.87
N GLU A 152 3.25 -8.26 14.70
CA GLU A 152 4.51 -8.74 14.10
C GLU A 152 5.18 -7.71 13.19
N LEU A 153 4.50 -6.59 12.90
CA LEU A 153 4.94 -5.57 11.96
C LEU A 153 5.40 -4.29 12.68
N LYS A 154 6.34 -3.57 12.05
CA LYS A 154 6.70 -2.21 12.44
C LYS A 154 6.16 -1.25 11.40
N TYR A 155 5.39 -0.26 11.82
CA TYR A 155 4.84 0.78 10.96
C TYR A 155 4.64 2.07 11.75
N ASP A 156 4.64 3.19 11.04
CA ASP A 156 4.44 4.51 11.65
C ASP A 156 2.96 4.88 11.70
N ARG A 157 2.19 4.47 10.67
CA ARG A 157 0.75 4.71 10.59
C ARG A 157 0.02 3.50 10.02
N LEU A 158 -1.21 3.33 10.46
CA LEU A 158 -2.15 2.36 9.92
C LEU A 158 -3.36 3.10 9.34
N TYR A 159 -3.64 2.91 8.06
CA TYR A 159 -4.83 3.42 7.40
C TYR A 159 -5.83 2.30 7.16
N LEU A 160 -7.08 2.57 7.50
CA LEU A 160 -8.20 1.66 7.26
C LEU A 160 -9.11 2.30 6.22
N ASN A 161 -9.23 1.65 5.08
CA ASN A 161 -10.01 2.11 3.94
C ASN A 161 -11.14 1.13 3.62
N THR A 162 -12.08 1.57 2.80
CA THR A 162 -13.14 0.74 2.24
C THR A 162 -13.31 1.06 0.75
N PRO A 163 -13.86 0.18 -0.09
CA PRO A 163 -13.98 0.42 -1.53
C PRO A 163 -14.94 1.57 -1.86
N VAL A 164 -14.42 2.80 -1.98
CA VAL A 164 -15.19 4.01 -2.34
C VAL A 164 -15.28 4.25 -3.85
N ARG A 165 -14.40 3.61 -4.64
CA ARG A 165 -14.46 3.64 -6.10
C ARG A 165 -15.38 2.53 -6.60
N PRO A 166 -16.06 2.71 -7.77
CA PRO A 166 -16.81 1.62 -8.36
C PRO A 166 -15.94 0.37 -8.49
N PRO A 167 -16.26 -0.72 -7.77
CA PRO A 167 -15.45 -1.92 -7.80
C PRO A 167 -15.58 -2.62 -9.16
N ALA A 168 -14.59 -3.45 -9.50
CA ALA A 168 -14.65 -4.28 -10.69
C ALA A 168 -15.75 -5.35 -10.61
N GLU A 169 -16.19 -5.68 -9.41
CA GLU A 169 -17.21 -6.70 -9.11
C GLU A 169 -18.43 -6.04 -8.47
N ALA A 170 -19.62 -6.42 -8.90
CA ALA A 170 -20.87 -5.82 -8.45
C ALA A 170 -21.21 -6.09 -6.96
N ASP A 171 -20.60 -7.11 -6.38
CA ASP A 171 -20.89 -7.58 -5.02
C ASP A 171 -19.94 -7.01 -3.96
N VAL A 172 -19.04 -6.11 -4.35
CA VAL A 172 -18.12 -5.46 -3.41
C VAL A 172 -18.78 -4.20 -2.83
N ASN A 173 -19.00 -4.20 -1.52
CA ASN A 173 -19.67 -3.11 -0.82
C ASN A 173 -18.75 -2.42 0.18
N VAL A 174 -19.08 -1.16 0.47
CA VAL A 174 -18.46 -0.38 1.55
C VAL A 174 -18.87 -0.94 2.90
N VAL A 175 -17.93 -0.94 3.82
CA VAL A 175 -18.18 -1.33 5.21
C VAL A 175 -19.04 -0.28 5.90
N SER A 176 -19.93 -0.72 6.79
CA SER A 176 -20.75 0.19 7.59
C SER A 176 -19.88 1.05 8.53
N GLU A 177 -20.38 2.25 8.85
CA GLU A 177 -19.68 3.15 9.78
C GLU A 177 -19.42 2.50 11.15
N GLU A 178 -20.36 1.71 11.64
CA GLU A 178 -20.23 0.96 12.91
C GLU A 178 -19.05 -0.04 12.84
N ARG A 179 -18.96 -0.80 11.76
CA ARG A 179 -17.87 -1.77 11.53
C ARG A 179 -16.52 -1.07 11.38
N MET A 180 -16.48 0.02 10.63
CA MET A 180 -15.25 0.80 10.46
C MET A 180 -14.80 1.39 11.80
N ARG A 181 -15.71 1.91 12.62
CA ARG A 181 -15.41 2.43 13.96
C ARG A 181 -14.83 1.34 14.84
N TYR A 182 -15.45 0.17 14.87
CA TYR A 182 -14.94 -0.98 15.63
C TYR A 182 -13.52 -1.36 15.18
N ALA A 183 -13.26 -1.38 13.88
CA ALA A 183 -11.93 -1.67 13.34
C ALA A 183 -10.91 -0.62 13.77
N VAL A 184 -11.24 0.68 13.66
CA VAL A 184 -10.37 1.78 14.09
C VAL A 184 -10.04 1.67 15.59
N GLU A 185 -11.03 1.44 16.44
CA GLU A 185 -10.84 1.31 17.88
C GLU A 185 -9.99 0.08 18.24
N THR A 186 -10.20 -1.04 17.54
CA THR A 186 -9.51 -2.31 17.83
C THR A 186 -8.08 -2.33 17.31
N LEU A 187 -7.84 -1.79 16.11
CA LEU A 187 -6.53 -1.84 15.44
C LEU A 187 -5.67 -0.61 15.72
N GLY A 188 -6.26 0.49 16.21
CA GLY A 188 -5.55 1.76 16.43
C GLY A 188 -5.25 2.51 15.13
N GLY A 189 -6.01 2.26 14.06
CA GLY A 189 -5.82 2.86 12.76
C GLY A 189 -6.55 4.20 12.57
N ILE A 190 -6.40 4.77 11.39
CA ILE A 190 -7.05 6.00 10.93
C ILE A 190 -7.92 5.64 9.72
N SER A 191 -9.21 5.99 9.75
CA SER A 191 -10.08 5.86 8.57
C SER A 191 -10.17 7.19 7.83
N ILE A 192 -9.84 7.18 6.55
CA ILE A 192 -9.91 8.37 5.68
C ILE A 192 -11.37 8.81 5.49
N GLU A 193 -12.30 7.89 5.35
CA GLU A 193 -13.73 8.15 5.17
C GLU A 193 -14.32 8.82 6.41
N MET A 194 -13.97 8.35 7.61
CA MET A 194 -14.42 8.95 8.86
C MET A 194 -13.84 10.34 9.08
N MET A 195 -12.58 10.57 8.69
CA MET A 195 -11.97 11.91 8.72
C MET A 195 -12.71 12.88 7.80
N SER A 196 -13.05 12.45 6.59
CA SER A 196 -13.75 13.26 5.59
C SER A 196 -15.18 13.61 6.02
N SER A 197 -15.85 12.75 6.77
CA SER A 197 -17.19 12.98 7.30
C SER A 197 -17.25 13.83 8.58
N GLY A 198 -16.10 14.21 9.13
CA GLY A 198 -16.04 15.00 10.38
C GLY A 198 -16.32 14.20 11.67
N ALA A 199 -16.45 12.88 11.58
CA ALA A 199 -16.80 12.02 12.70
C ALA A 199 -15.75 11.99 13.85
N PHE A 200 -14.52 12.46 13.59
CA PHE A 200 -13.45 12.56 14.58
C PHE A 200 -13.35 13.93 15.29
N PHE A 201 -14.13 14.93 14.90
CA PHE A 201 -14.02 16.28 15.46
C PHE A 201 -15.16 16.66 16.42
N SER A 202 -15.95 15.69 16.88
CA SER A 202 -16.95 15.93 17.91
C SER A 202 -16.40 15.48 19.27
N GLU A 203 -15.51 16.30 19.84
CA GLU A 203 -15.40 16.61 21.27
C GLU A 203 -14.58 17.88 21.46
#